data_e51b78f78293522a1cf380743a62d28f
#
_entry.id   e51b78f78293522a1cf380743a62d28f
#
_cell.length_a   1.000
_cell.length_b   1.000
_cell.length_c   1.000
_cell.angle_alpha   90.00
_cell.angle_beta   90.00
_cell.angle_gamma   90.00
#
_symmetry.space_group_name_H-M   'P 1'
#
loop_
_entity.id
_entity.type
_entity.pdbx_description
1 polymer ?
#
loop_
_entity_poly.entity_id
_entity_poly.type
_entity_poly.pdbx_seq_one_letter_code
_entity_poly.pdbx_strand_id
1 'polypeptide(L)'
;KAVAGEGKFTDDCFIKAGEKVQEWVEAGYFPDGVNSLSEDDGQAKQLMYQETAGMLLCGSWYTGTFATDSAEFYEKIGWFPFPAIEESDADPSIMIGTVGDQFIVFNCEGEKLEAAFECAETHLDDEVIDFEVENGKIPPVQGIESKLTDSITKEVVEAANNASEIQLWYDQYLPPAVATAHLDGLQEVFGLTKTPQEAQEAMQKAMDDYLANKAE
;
A
#
# COMPACT_ATOMS: atom_id res chain seq x y z
N LYS A 1 -14.99 2.73 -10.15
CA LYS A 1 -15.86 2.31 -11.28
C LYS A 1 -15.66 0.82 -11.58
N ALA A 2 -14.45 0.35 -11.93
CA ALA A 2 -14.20 -1.06 -12.26
C ALA A 2 -14.65 -2.02 -11.14
N VAL A 3 -14.33 -1.69 -9.87
CA VAL A 3 -14.76 -2.46 -8.69
C VAL A 3 -16.28 -2.49 -8.50
N ALA A 4 -16.98 -1.45 -8.93
CA ALA A 4 -18.43 -1.35 -8.87
C ALA A 4 -19.14 -1.97 -10.11
N GLY A 5 -18.38 -2.51 -11.06
CA GLY A 5 -18.92 -3.02 -12.32
C GLY A 5 -19.34 -1.93 -13.33
N GLU A 6 -18.98 -0.67 -13.07
CA GLU A 6 -19.28 0.47 -13.95
C GLU A 6 -18.15 0.77 -14.94
N GLY A 7 -17.04 0.04 -14.90
CA GLY A 7 -15.89 0.06 -15.78
C GLY A 7 -15.24 -1.31 -15.82
N LYS A 8 -14.13 -1.42 -16.49
CA LYS A 8 -13.39 -2.68 -16.63
C LYS A 8 -11.93 -2.49 -16.26
N PHE A 9 -11.31 -3.53 -15.73
CA PHE A 9 -9.86 -3.56 -15.53
C PHE A 9 -9.09 -3.63 -16.85
N THR A 10 -9.77 -3.90 -17.96
CA THR A 10 -9.23 -3.82 -19.32
C THR A 10 -9.39 -2.43 -19.97
N ASP A 11 -9.85 -1.42 -19.23
CA ASP A 11 -9.90 -0.06 -19.74
C ASP A 11 -8.46 0.49 -19.91
N ASP A 12 -8.25 1.35 -20.89
CA ASP A 12 -6.94 1.88 -21.33
C ASP A 12 -6.06 2.38 -20.17
N CYS A 13 -6.65 2.99 -19.15
CA CYS A 13 -5.89 3.52 -18.01
C CYS A 13 -5.14 2.44 -17.23
N PHE A 14 -5.72 1.25 -17.06
CA PHE A 14 -5.06 0.14 -16.40
C PHE A 14 -3.96 -0.48 -17.25
N ILE A 15 -4.23 -0.63 -18.56
CA ILE A 15 -3.25 -1.16 -19.50
C ILE A 15 -2.04 -0.23 -19.60
N LYS A 16 -2.25 1.07 -19.81
CA LYS A 16 -1.18 2.07 -19.85
C LYS A 16 -0.35 2.15 -18.57
N ALA A 17 -0.98 1.97 -17.38
CA ALA A 17 -0.25 1.89 -16.14
C ALA A 17 0.70 0.68 -16.12
N GLY A 18 0.23 -0.48 -16.58
CA GLY A 18 1.07 -1.67 -16.72
C GLY A 18 2.18 -1.51 -17.77
N GLU A 19 1.88 -0.89 -18.92
CA GLU A 19 2.87 -0.57 -19.95
C GLU A 19 3.98 0.34 -19.42
N LYS A 20 3.64 1.30 -18.54
CA LYS A 20 4.63 2.17 -17.92
C LYS A 20 5.53 1.38 -16.95
N VAL A 21 4.98 0.45 -16.19
CA VAL A 21 5.79 -0.45 -15.34
C VAL A 21 6.72 -1.32 -16.21
N GLN A 22 6.19 -1.91 -17.28
CA GLN A 22 6.99 -2.70 -18.21
C GLN A 22 8.14 -1.90 -18.82
N GLU A 23 7.87 -0.66 -19.27
CA GLU A 23 8.89 0.27 -19.79
C GLU A 23 10.03 0.47 -18.77
N TRP A 24 9.71 0.69 -17.50
CA TRP A 24 10.72 0.90 -16.45
C TRP A 24 11.55 -0.36 -16.15
N VAL A 25 10.91 -1.53 -16.21
CA VAL A 25 11.61 -2.81 -16.04
C VAL A 25 12.57 -3.03 -17.22
N GLU A 26 12.11 -2.83 -18.45
CA GLU A 26 12.92 -2.97 -19.67
C GLU A 26 14.06 -1.95 -19.73
N ALA A 27 13.84 -0.74 -19.15
CA ALA A 27 14.88 0.27 -19.02
C ALA A 27 15.94 -0.06 -17.94
N GLY A 28 15.74 -1.13 -17.16
CA GLY A 28 16.68 -1.56 -16.13
C GLY A 28 16.69 -0.67 -14.87
N TYR A 29 15.57 -0.03 -14.54
CA TYR A 29 15.47 0.81 -13.34
C TYR A 29 15.33 0.01 -12.06
N PHE A 30 14.98 -1.27 -12.15
CA PHE A 30 14.89 -2.18 -11.02
C PHE A 30 16.08 -3.11 -10.94
N PRO A 31 16.48 -3.55 -9.74
CA PRO A 31 17.59 -4.51 -9.61
C PRO A 31 17.23 -5.87 -10.21
N ASP A 32 18.26 -6.58 -10.68
CA ASP A 32 18.10 -7.94 -11.16
C ASP A 32 17.45 -8.82 -10.08
N GLY A 33 16.42 -9.58 -10.47
CA GLY A 33 15.73 -10.48 -9.57
C GLY A 33 14.79 -9.79 -8.57
N VAL A 34 14.32 -8.57 -8.85
CA VAL A 34 13.40 -7.80 -7.99
C VAL A 34 12.20 -8.61 -7.53
N ASN A 35 11.62 -9.45 -8.40
CA ASN A 35 10.49 -10.32 -8.07
C ASN A 35 10.82 -11.46 -7.08
N SER A 36 12.09 -11.67 -6.77
CA SER A 36 12.55 -12.68 -5.82
C SER A 36 12.85 -12.09 -4.44
N LEU A 37 12.72 -10.78 -4.28
CA LEU A 37 12.93 -10.10 -3.01
C LEU A 37 11.68 -10.20 -2.16
N SER A 38 11.84 -10.66 -0.92
CA SER A 38 10.78 -10.63 0.09
C SER A 38 10.86 -9.34 0.89
N GLU A 39 9.80 -8.56 0.89
CA GLU A 39 9.69 -7.38 1.74
C GLU A 39 9.49 -7.80 3.20
N ASP A 40 8.66 -8.79 3.47
CA ASP A 40 8.39 -9.29 4.82
C ASP A 40 9.66 -9.79 5.52
N ASP A 41 10.61 -10.36 4.75
CA ASP A 41 11.94 -10.75 5.26
C ASP A 41 12.93 -9.57 5.28
N GLY A 42 12.50 -8.38 4.91
CA GLY A 42 13.32 -7.16 4.89
C GLY A 42 14.39 -7.13 3.82
N GLN A 43 14.29 -7.96 2.76
CA GLN A 43 15.30 -8.02 1.72
C GLN A 43 15.36 -6.73 0.89
N ALA A 44 14.21 -6.10 0.61
CA ALA A 44 14.17 -4.84 -0.13
C ALA A 44 14.87 -3.69 0.62
N LYS A 45 14.66 -3.57 1.94
CA LYS A 45 15.32 -2.52 2.75
C LYS A 45 16.84 -2.70 2.83
N GLN A 46 17.36 -3.93 2.71
CA GLN A 46 18.79 -4.18 2.71
C GLN A 46 19.49 -3.51 1.51
N LEU A 47 18.82 -3.41 0.36
CA LEU A 47 19.37 -2.71 -0.81
C LEU A 47 19.53 -1.20 -0.51
N MET A 48 18.65 -0.62 0.28
CA MET A 48 18.76 0.76 0.73
C MET A 48 19.93 0.94 1.70
N TYR A 49 20.07 0.07 2.71
CA TYR A 49 21.18 0.13 3.68
C TYR A 49 22.55 -0.08 3.02
N GLN A 50 22.60 -0.90 1.97
CA GLN A 50 23.82 -1.15 1.19
C GLN A 50 24.10 -0.06 0.14
N GLU A 51 23.24 0.94 0.04
CA GLU A 51 23.32 2.04 -0.95
C GLU A 51 23.35 1.51 -2.40
N THR A 52 22.77 0.31 -2.65
CA THR A 52 22.63 -0.29 -3.98
C THR A 52 21.30 0.06 -4.64
N ALA A 53 20.30 0.50 -3.87
CA ALA A 53 19.10 1.14 -4.35
C ALA A 53 19.02 2.57 -3.82
N GLY A 54 18.69 3.52 -4.69
CA GLY A 54 18.54 4.92 -4.33
C GLY A 54 17.13 5.31 -3.91
N MET A 55 16.14 4.46 -4.19
CA MET A 55 14.72 4.70 -3.87
C MET A 55 14.04 3.39 -3.55
N LEU A 56 13.04 3.45 -2.67
CA LEU A 56 12.15 2.34 -2.33
C LEU A 56 10.71 2.87 -2.34
N LEU A 57 9.85 2.26 -3.15
CA LEU A 57 8.41 2.52 -3.11
C LEU A 57 7.79 1.61 -2.04
N CYS A 58 7.27 2.21 -0.99
CA CYS A 58 6.66 1.48 0.13
C CYS A 58 5.68 2.35 0.90
N GLY A 59 5.00 1.78 1.87
CA GLY A 59 4.11 2.52 2.74
C GLY A 59 4.81 3.17 3.94
N SER A 60 4.07 4.00 4.67
CA SER A 60 4.58 4.80 5.79
C SER A 60 5.17 3.99 6.96
N TRP A 61 4.86 2.70 7.08
CA TRP A 61 5.46 1.82 8.10
C TRP A 61 6.98 1.70 8.01
N TYR A 62 7.57 1.99 6.85
CA TYR A 62 9.03 1.98 6.68
C TYR A 62 9.72 3.15 7.40
N THR A 63 9.03 4.23 7.70
CA THR A 63 9.63 5.35 8.45
C THR A 63 10.08 4.89 9.83
N GLY A 64 9.19 4.21 10.57
CA GLY A 64 9.52 3.62 11.86
C GLY A 64 10.57 2.51 11.77
N THR A 65 10.48 1.67 10.74
CA THR A 65 11.47 0.61 10.50
C THR A 65 12.87 1.18 10.32
N PHE A 66 13.05 2.17 9.45
CA PHE A 66 14.36 2.78 9.21
C PHE A 66 14.89 3.53 10.44
N ALA A 67 14.03 4.25 11.17
CA ALA A 67 14.41 4.95 12.38
C ALA A 67 14.87 3.98 13.48
N THR A 68 14.19 2.84 13.63
CA THR A 68 14.51 1.82 14.63
C THR A 68 15.76 1.02 14.27
N ASP A 69 15.91 0.65 12.98
CA ASP A 69 17.04 -0.17 12.53
C ASP A 69 18.35 0.62 12.51
N SER A 70 18.33 1.90 12.11
CA SER A 70 19.54 2.74 12.06
C SER A 70 19.22 4.24 12.01
N ALA A 71 19.41 4.92 13.13
CA ALA A 71 19.26 6.36 13.19
C ALA A 71 20.21 7.10 12.22
N GLU A 72 21.44 6.60 12.02
CA GLU A 72 22.40 7.19 11.08
C GLU A 72 21.91 7.09 9.63
N PHE A 73 21.28 5.97 9.25
CA PHE A 73 20.71 5.82 7.91
C PHE A 73 19.46 6.68 7.75
N TYR A 74 18.63 6.77 8.79
CA TYR A 74 17.40 7.56 8.78
C TYR A 74 17.67 9.06 8.52
N GLU A 75 18.78 9.60 9.02
CA GLU A 75 19.20 10.98 8.74
C GLU A 75 19.57 11.24 7.27
N LYS A 76 19.84 10.18 6.49
CA LYS A 76 20.24 10.29 5.08
C LYS A 76 19.09 10.18 4.11
N ILE A 77 17.92 9.74 4.55
CA ILE A 77 16.76 9.54 3.70
C ILE A 77 15.81 10.73 3.74
N GLY A 78 15.04 10.87 2.69
CA GLY A 78 13.90 11.77 2.61
C GLY A 78 12.70 11.04 2.04
N TRP A 79 11.58 11.73 1.99
CA TRP A 79 10.34 11.20 1.45
C TRP A 79 9.76 12.15 0.41
N PHE A 80 9.05 11.60 -0.55
CA PHE A 80 8.21 12.36 -1.48
C PHE A 80 7.05 11.49 -1.94
N PRO A 81 5.86 12.07 -2.23
CA PRO A 81 4.75 11.34 -2.80
C PRO A 81 5.10 10.85 -4.21
N PHE A 82 4.44 9.77 -4.65
CA PHE A 82 4.66 9.27 -6.01
C PHE A 82 4.43 10.41 -7.03
N PRO A 83 5.40 10.70 -7.91
CA PRO A 83 5.31 11.84 -8.81
C PRO A 83 4.24 11.64 -9.89
N ALA A 84 3.72 12.75 -10.39
CA ALA A 84 2.85 12.73 -11.57
C ALA A 84 3.59 12.11 -12.75
N ILE A 85 2.91 11.22 -13.48
CA ILE A 85 3.42 10.65 -14.72
C ILE A 85 3.05 11.60 -15.85
N GLU A 86 4.05 12.05 -16.60
CA GLU A 86 3.83 12.87 -17.81
C GLU A 86 2.87 12.15 -18.76
N GLU A 87 2.02 12.90 -19.43
CA GLU A 87 1.00 12.40 -20.37
C GLU A 87 -0.11 11.54 -19.71
N SER A 88 -0.23 11.54 -18.38
CA SER A 88 -1.32 10.90 -17.65
C SER A 88 -2.40 11.90 -17.27
N ASP A 89 -3.67 11.51 -17.46
CA ASP A 89 -4.83 12.25 -16.95
C ASP A 89 -5.14 11.93 -15.48
N ALA A 90 -4.28 11.16 -14.80
CA ALA A 90 -4.45 10.83 -13.39
C ALA A 90 -4.27 12.07 -12.51
N ASP A 91 -5.12 12.21 -11.51
CA ASP A 91 -4.99 13.27 -10.51
C ASP A 91 -3.82 12.93 -9.56
N PRO A 92 -2.71 13.67 -9.58
CA PRO A 92 -1.55 13.40 -8.75
C PRO A 92 -1.78 13.72 -7.26
N SER A 93 -2.90 14.34 -6.90
CA SER A 93 -3.28 14.61 -5.53
C SER A 93 -4.01 13.44 -4.85
N ILE A 94 -4.32 12.37 -5.59
CA ILE A 94 -4.85 11.14 -5.02
C ILE A 94 -3.69 10.35 -4.39
N MET A 95 -3.84 9.96 -3.14
CA MET A 95 -2.90 9.06 -2.48
C MET A 95 -3.47 7.64 -2.39
N ILE A 96 -2.57 6.66 -2.41
CA ILE A 96 -2.93 5.26 -2.13
C ILE A 96 -2.67 5.00 -0.65
N GLY A 97 -3.65 4.42 0.04
CA GLY A 97 -3.53 4.16 1.46
C GLY A 97 -4.75 3.48 2.06
N THR A 98 -4.68 3.24 3.34
CA THR A 98 -5.78 2.73 4.16
C THR A 98 -5.66 3.27 5.58
N VAL A 99 -6.70 3.06 6.38
CA VAL A 99 -6.74 3.47 7.79
C VAL A 99 -6.06 2.48 8.74
N GLY A 100 -5.03 1.78 8.28
CA GLY A 100 -4.23 0.90 9.14
C GLY A 100 -4.91 -0.40 9.54
N ASP A 101 -4.48 -0.96 10.67
CA ASP A 101 -4.91 -2.25 11.18
C ASP A 101 -6.39 -2.26 11.57
N GLN A 102 -7.03 -3.40 11.44
CA GLN A 102 -8.45 -3.59 11.75
C GLN A 102 -8.61 -4.63 12.86
N PHE A 103 -9.59 -4.42 13.75
CA PHE A 103 -9.97 -5.40 14.74
C PHE A 103 -11.07 -6.31 14.21
N ILE A 104 -10.88 -7.61 14.38
CA ILE A 104 -11.89 -8.61 14.06
C ILE A 104 -12.44 -9.16 15.35
N VAL A 105 -13.73 -8.91 15.60
CA VAL A 105 -14.44 -9.50 16.72
C VAL A 105 -15.14 -10.77 16.23
N PHE A 106 -14.75 -11.92 16.79
CA PHE A 106 -15.43 -13.16 16.48
C PHE A 106 -16.86 -13.16 17.01
N ASN A 107 -17.73 -13.97 16.39
CA ASN A 107 -19.12 -14.11 16.81
C ASN A 107 -19.18 -14.67 18.23
N CYS A 108 -19.28 -13.79 19.22
CA CYS A 108 -19.38 -14.07 20.64
C CYS A 108 -20.42 -13.15 21.28
N GLU A 109 -20.92 -13.52 22.46
CA GLU A 109 -21.97 -12.82 23.17
C GLU A 109 -21.60 -12.60 24.63
N GLY A 110 -22.33 -11.68 25.32
CA GLY A 110 -22.20 -11.41 26.72
C GLY A 110 -20.80 -10.92 27.11
N GLU A 111 -20.27 -11.35 28.23
CA GLU A 111 -18.99 -10.91 28.81
C GLU A 111 -17.80 -11.07 27.85
N LYS A 112 -17.84 -12.06 26.94
CA LYS A 112 -16.78 -12.24 25.94
C LYS A 112 -16.79 -11.13 24.88
N LEU A 113 -17.97 -10.69 24.46
CA LEU A 113 -18.11 -9.60 23.52
C LEU A 113 -17.67 -8.29 24.17
N GLU A 114 -18.06 -8.03 25.39
CA GLU A 114 -17.65 -6.86 26.17
C GLU A 114 -16.13 -6.81 26.31
N ALA A 115 -15.49 -7.91 26.72
CA ALA A 115 -14.04 -8.00 26.84
C ALA A 115 -13.31 -7.81 25.49
N ALA A 116 -13.89 -8.26 24.38
CA ALA A 116 -13.32 -8.03 23.05
C ALA A 116 -13.34 -6.55 22.65
N PHE A 117 -14.41 -5.85 22.97
CA PHE A 117 -14.47 -4.39 22.74
C PHE A 117 -13.54 -3.62 23.68
N GLU A 118 -13.48 -3.96 24.95
CA GLU A 118 -12.52 -3.36 25.89
C GLU A 118 -11.08 -3.53 25.39
N CYS A 119 -10.74 -4.72 24.89
CA CYS A 119 -9.42 -4.98 24.29
C CYS A 119 -9.16 -4.10 23.05
N ALA A 120 -10.14 -3.92 22.19
CA ALA A 120 -10.01 -3.05 21.03
C ALA A 120 -9.89 -1.56 21.42
N GLU A 121 -10.64 -1.12 22.42
CA GLU A 121 -10.61 0.26 22.93
C GLU A 121 -9.24 0.61 23.55
N THR A 122 -8.54 -0.33 24.16
CA THR A 122 -7.19 -0.07 24.74
C THR A 122 -6.17 0.40 23.72
N HIS A 123 -6.36 0.09 22.42
CA HIS A 123 -5.49 0.61 21.35
C HIS A 123 -5.68 2.10 21.07
N LEU A 124 -6.72 2.69 21.62
CA LEU A 124 -7.00 4.14 21.54
C LEU A 124 -6.58 4.89 22.81
N ASP A 125 -6.00 4.18 23.79
CA ASP A 125 -5.46 4.80 25.00
C ASP A 125 -4.23 5.64 24.67
N ASP A 126 -4.10 6.79 25.32
CA ASP A 126 -2.98 7.72 25.08
C ASP A 126 -1.61 7.06 25.21
N GLU A 127 -1.42 6.15 26.16
CA GLU A 127 -0.17 5.43 26.38
C GLU A 127 0.19 4.53 25.19
N VAL A 128 -0.80 3.84 24.60
CA VAL A 128 -0.62 2.99 23.43
C VAL A 128 -0.35 3.83 22.19
N ILE A 129 -1.09 4.93 22.02
CA ILE A 129 -0.88 5.88 20.92
C ILE A 129 0.54 6.46 20.98
N ASP A 130 0.99 6.89 22.15
CA ASP A 130 2.34 7.43 22.33
C ASP A 130 3.42 6.37 22.00
N PHE A 131 3.22 5.13 22.46
CA PHE A 131 4.10 4.01 22.11
C PHE A 131 4.14 3.73 20.60
N GLU A 132 3.00 3.75 19.92
CA GLU A 132 2.95 3.55 18.47
C GLU A 132 3.68 4.67 17.72
N VAL A 133 3.47 5.92 18.12
CA VAL A 133 4.16 7.09 17.53
C VAL A 133 5.66 7.00 17.75
N GLU A 134 6.13 6.63 18.95
CA GLU A 134 7.56 6.44 19.24
C GLU A 134 8.20 5.34 18.36
N ASN A 135 7.39 4.37 17.91
CA ASN A 135 7.82 3.32 16.99
C ASN A 135 7.55 3.66 15.51
N GLY A 136 7.28 4.93 15.18
CA GLY A 136 7.11 5.44 13.82
C GLY A 136 5.81 5.03 13.14
N LYS A 137 4.81 4.58 13.90
CA LYS A 137 3.46 4.33 13.37
C LYS A 137 2.63 5.61 13.38
N ILE A 138 1.58 5.62 12.59
CA ILE A 138 0.61 6.71 12.51
C ILE A 138 -0.75 6.18 12.97
N PRO A 139 -1.07 6.26 14.27
CA PRO A 139 -2.38 5.85 14.78
C PRO A 139 -3.52 6.64 14.12
N PRO A 140 -4.67 6.00 13.82
CA PRO A 140 -5.79 6.62 13.13
C PRO A 140 -6.67 7.46 14.09
N VAL A 141 -6.07 8.39 14.81
CA VAL A 141 -6.74 9.26 15.77
C VAL A 141 -6.65 10.72 15.34
N GLN A 142 -7.69 11.49 15.64
CA GLN A 142 -7.70 12.92 15.34
C GLN A 142 -6.64 13.68 16.15
N GLY A 143 -5.95 14.61 15.50
CA GLY A 143 -4.95 15.46 16.17
C GLY A 143 -3.62 14.75 16.41
N ILE A 144 -3.39 13.61 15.77
CA ILE A 144 -2.15 12.85 15.86
C ILE A 144 -0.92 13.69 15.51
N GLU A 145 -1.07 14.70 14.65
CA GLU A 145 0.00 15.59 14.19
C GLU A 145 0.73 16.24 15.37
N SER A 146 0.02 16.49 16.46
CA SER A 146 0.60 17.11 17.66
C SER A 146 1.54 16.17 18.44
N LYS A 147 1.39 14.86 18.26
CA LYS A 147 2.18 13.81 18.90
C LYS A 147 3.40 13.37 18.06
N LEU A 148 3.35 13.60 16.74
CA LEU A 148 4.45 13.21 15.85
C LEU A 148 5.72 14.04 16.13
N THR A 149 6.85 13.38 16.18
CA THR A 149 8.14 14.03 16.47
C THR A 149 9.05 14.11 15.26
N ASP A 150 9.04 13.10 14.40
CA ASP A 150 9.91 13.06 13.23
C ASP A 150 9.33 13.82 12.02
N SER A 151 10.23 14.33 11.17
CA SER A 151 9.87 15.19 10.03
C SER A 151 9.20 14.41 8.91
N ILE A 152 9.68 13.19 8.60
CA ILE A 152 9.16 12.40 7.48
C ILE A 152 7.71 11.97 7.77
N THR A 153 7.44 11.48 8.98
CA THR A 153 6.07 11.10 9.38
C THR A 153 5.11 12.29 9.35
N LYS A 154 5.58 13.47 9.76
CA LYS A 154 4.78 14.71 9.64
C LYS A 154 4.46 15.06 8.19
N GLU A 155 5.43 15.00 7.29
CA GLU A 155 5.24 15.27 5.86
C GLU A 155 4.26 14.27 5.24
N VAL A 156 4.33 12.99 5.61
CA VAL A 156 3.41 11.95 5.14
C VAL A 156 1.98 12.24 5.60
N VAL A 157 1.78 12.57 6.88
CA VAL A 157 0.46 12.92 7.42
C VAL A 157 -0.09 14.19 6.78
N GLU A 158 0.75 15.21 6.59
CA GLU A 158 0.35 16.44 5.91
C GLU A 158 -0.07 16.16 4.46
N ALA A 159 0.66 15.33 3.73
CA ALA A 159 0.30 14.95 2.37
C ALA A 159 -1.02 14.15 2.34
N ALA A 160 -1.24 13.23 3.28
CA ALA A 160 -2.48 12.48 3.39
C ALA A 160 -3.67 13.39 3.69
N ASN A 161 -3.51 14.36 4.59
CA ASN A 161 -4.55 15.34 4.93
C ASN A 161 -4.88 16.30 3.75
N ASN A 162 -3.92 16.55 2.87
CA ASN A 162 -4.09 17.39 1.68
C ASN A 162 -4.49 16.61 0.43
N ALA A 163 -4.53 15.28 0.48
CA ALA A 163 -4.95 14.46 -0.64
C ALA A 163 -6.42 14.74 -1.01
N SER A 164 -6.71 14.78 -2.32
CA SER A 164 -8.08 14.94 -2.80
C SER A 164 -8.95 13.72 -2.49
N GLU A 165 -8.35 12.55 -2.57
CA GLU A 165 -8.96 11.25 -2.22
C GLU A 165 -7.87 10.29 -1.73
N ILE A 166 -8.27 9.31 -0.92
CA ILE A 166 -7.46 8.14 -0.56
C ILE A 166 -8.02 6.93 -1.30
N GLN A 167 -7.25 6.41 -2.25
CA GLN A 167 -7.56 5.18 -2.95
C GLN A 167 -7.09 3.98 -2.12
N LEU A 168 -8.02 3.11 -1.75
CA LEU A 168 -7.67 1.89 -1.02
C LEU A 168 -6.84 0.93 -1.88
N TRP A 169 -5.94 0.21 -1.25
CA TRP A 169 -5.10 -0.80 -1.91
C TRP A 169 -5.93 -1.94 -2.45
N TYR A 170 -5.66 -2.35 -3.67
CA TYR A 170 -6.45 -3.36 -4.37
C TYR A 170 -6.32 -4.76 -3.76
N ASP A 171 -5.18 -5.10 -3.19
CA ASP A 171 -4.97 -6.36 -2.47
C ASP A 171 -5.90 -6.52 -1.26
N GLN A 172 -6.29 -5.41 -0.61
CA GLN A 172 -7.19 -5.40 0.54
C GLN A 172 -8.63 -5.03 0.20
N TYR A 173 -8.84 -4.22 -0.83
CA TYR A 173 -10.15 -3.69 -1.17
C TYR A 173 -10.95 -4.59 -2.12
N LEU A 174 -10.26 -5.34 -2.99
CA LEU A 174 -10.90 -6.20 -3.96
C LEU A 174 -11.35 -7.54 -3.35
N PRO A 175 -12.35 -8.20 -3.95
CA PRO A 175 -12.65 -9.58 -3.60
C PRO A 175 -11.40 -10.47 -3.68
N PRO A 176 -11.22 -11.45 -2.78
CA PRO A 176 -9.93 -12.17 -2.66
C PRO A 176 -9.41 -12.77 -3.97
N ALA A 177 -10.28 -13.37 -4.80
CA ALA A 177 -9.86 -13.92 -6.07
C ALA A 177 -9.40 -12.87 -7.08
N VAL A 178 -10.01 -11.68 -7.05
CA VAL A 178 -9.63 -10.55 -7.92
C VAL A 178 -8.32 -9.92 -7.42
N ALA A 179 -8.16 -9.79 -6.10
CA ALA A 179 -6.92 -9.32 -5.49
C ALA A 179 -5.75 -10.24 -5.82
N THR A 180 -5.94 -11.56 -5.74
CA THR A 180 -4.92 -12.55 -6.16
C THR A 180 -4.55 -12.38 -7.62
N ALA A 181 -5.55 -12.28 -8.53
CA ALA A 181 -5.27 -12.08 -9.96
C ALA A 181 -4.53 -10.75 -10.23
N HIS A 182 -4.80 -9.72 -9.44
CA HIS A 182 -4.08 -8.45 -9.50
C HIS A 182 -2.60 -8.61 -9.10
N LEU A 183 -2.33 -9.22 -7.96
CA LEU A 183 -0.97 -9.42 -7.46
C LEU A 183 -0.14 -10.32 -8.39
N ASP A 184 -0.72 -11.44 -8.83
CA ASP A 184 -0.07 -12.35 -9.79
C ASP A 184 0.25 -11.62 -11.11
N GLY A 185 -0.73 -10.86 -11.63
CA GLY A 185 -0.56 -10.08 -12.85
C GLY A 185 0.54 -9.03 -12.75
N LEU A 186 0.67 -8.34 -11.59
CA LEU A 186 1.75 -7.40 -11.37
C LEU A 186 3.12 -8.09 -11.38
N GLN A 187 3.28 -9.22 -10.68
CA GLN A 187 4.51 -9.98 -10.68
C GLN A 187 4.88 -10.49 -12.08
N GLU A 188 3.90 -10.92 -12.87
CA GLU A 188 4.11 -11.40 -14.23
C GLU A 188 4.52 -10.28 -15.19
N VAL A 189 3.98 -9.06 -15.02
CA VAL A 189 4.40 -7.87 -15.77
C VAL A 189 5.83 -7.46 -15.38
N PHE A 190 6.14 -7.40 -14.09
CA PHE A 190 7.51 -7.13 -13.61
C PHE A 190 8.51 -8.20 -14.07
N GLY A 191 8.07 -9.45 -14.14
CA GLY A 191 8.89 -10.56 -14.65
C GLY A 191 9.00 -10.63 -16.17
N LEU A 192 8.32 -9.74 -16.91
CA LEU A 192 8.21 -9.73 -18.38
C LEU A 192 7.70 -11.07 -18.94
N THR A 193 6.90 -11.79 -18.18
CA THR A 193 6.31 -13.09 -18.56
C THR A 193 4.91 -12.97 -19.14
N LYS A 194 4.22 -11.85 -18.86
CA LYS A 194 2.95 -11.46 -19.48
C LYS A 194 2.98 -9.99 -19.89
N THR A 195 2.19 -9.69 -20.89
CA THR A 195 1.89 -8.31 -21.25
C THR A 195 0.92 -7.68 -20.24
N PRO A 196 0.92 -6.36 -20.07
CA PRO A 196 -0.08 -5.65 -19.28
C PRO A 196 -1.53 -5.99 -19.68
N GLN A 197 -1.79 -6.15 -20.96
CA GLN A 197 -3.09 -6.55 -21.48
C GLN A 197 -3.53 -7.92 -20.92
N GLU A 198 -2.67 -8.94 -21.02
CA GLU A 198 -2.96 -10.30 -20.53
C GLU A 198 -3.18 -10.33 -19.01
N ALA A 199 -2.41 -9.54 -18.24
CA ALA A 199 -2.57 -9.42 -16.79
C ALA A 199 -3.94 -8.79 -16.45
N GLN A 200 -4.33 -7.72 -17.14
CA GLN A 200 -5.61 -7.05 -16.90
C GLN A 200 -6.82 -7.89 -17.40
N GLU A 201 -6.66 -8.67 -18.44
CA GLU A 201 -7.70 -9.64 -18.88
C GLU A 201 -7.93 -10.74 -17.83
N ALA A 202 -6.87 -11.25 -17.21
CA ALA A 202 -6.97 -12.21 -16.11
C ALA A 202 -7.70 -11.62 -14.89
N MET A 203 -7.37 -10.39 -14.52
CA MET A 203 -8.02 -9.67 -13.43
C MET A 203 -9.49 -9.39 -13.74
N GLN A 204 -9.82 -8.95 -14.96
CA GLN A 204 -11.19 -8.71 -15.39
C GLN A 204 -12.02 -10.01 -15.35
N LYS A 205 -11.44 -11.10 -15.83
CA LYS A 205 -12.11 -12.40 -15.77
C LYS A 205 -12.45 -12.81 -14.33
N ALA A 206 -11.51 -12.63 -13.39
CA ALA A 206 -11.76 -12.92 -11.98
C ALA A 206 -12.90 -12.06 -11.42
N MET A 207 -13.00 -10.79 -11.84
CA MET A 207 -14.08 -9.89 -11.43
C MET A 207 -15.43 -10.30 -12.03
N ASP A 208 -15.47 -10.68 -13.30
CA ASP A 208 -16.68 -11.15 -13.96
C ASP A 208 -17.21 -12.45 -13.30
N ASP A 209 -16.31 -13.38 -12.99
CA ASP A 209 -16.64 -14.62 -12.28
C ASP A 209 -17.19 -14.32 -10.86
N TYR A 210 -16.58 -13.36 -10.14
CA TYR A 210 -17.07 -12.93 -8.83
C TYR A 210 -18.47 -12.31 -8.90
N LEU A 211 -18.71 -11.42 -9.85
CA LEU A 211 -20.01 -10.75 -10.01
C LEU A 211 -21.10 -11.73 -10.41
N ALA A 212 -20.80 -12.72 -11.27
CA ALA A 212 -21.73 -13.77 -11.66
C ALA A 212 -22.17 -14.61 -10.44
N ASN A 213 -21.20 -15.03 -9.59
CA ASN A 213 -21.50 -15.82 -8.40
C ASN A 213 -22.24 -15.03 -7.30
N LYS A 214 -22.13 -13.71 -7.28
CA LYS A 214 -22.84 -12.85 -6.32
C LYS A 214 -24.29 -12.60 -6.71
N ALA A 215 -24.65 -12.82 -7.97
CA ALA A 215 -25.99 -12.62 -8.49
C ALA A 215 -26.91 -13.85 -8.31
N GLU A 216 -26.34 -15.00 -7.90
CA GLU A 216 -27.08 -16.22 -7.51
C GLU A 216 -27.38 -16.20 -5.99
#